data_699d9617ffab1676a00863a4b4bd87da
#
_entry.id   699d9617ffab1676a00863a4b4bd87da
#
_cell.length_a   1.000
_cell.length_b   1.000
_cell.length_c   1.000
_cell.angle_alpha   90.00
_cell.angle_beta   90.00
_cell.angle_gamma   90.00
#
_symmetry.space_group_name_H-M   'P 1'
#
loop_
_entity.id
_entity.type
_entity.pdbx_description
1 polymer ?
#
loop_
_entity_poly.entity_id
_entity_poly.type
_entity_poly.pdbx_seq_one_letter_code
_entity_poly.pdbx_strand_id
1 'polypeptide(L)'
;MCGIFGTTRRYERSVVEHKLELMNFRGPDHTGVEEIQTPDGEKLTFGHVRLSIIDLDPRSNQPFVYNDDISIVFNGEVYNYLELKKQYLGDVALRTESDTEVICAMYEKLGVDSVKLFNGMFAYVIYDRRKNIMVGARDRLGKKPFYFWHEGKDLEFASQPKVIKYGNNLHVDATARQFYLLQGIIPDPYSPFAEVKKLRAGECFTFNLSSGKLDIQTYWDVDTNSCGFTAPKSYDEAKLMVKDLLFDAVRLRLNANVPVGTFLSGGIDSSLICAIVSKFNKDLCAYTAGFDNQQFDESHFAVDVARSLGVPIKVCPCTGDDLMKVFNDYITYFDEPFADDSLIPSSLVAEKARQDVTVILGGDGGDELFYGYPKYEWTKARLHQYQKSYWLRKLFTPYFKHKGGEEEVMQSTQHDYADVYRSLGMFCYDMGGAEKFDRITLGKQQPDMKYLHNKQRGILAYSDYDMKTFMNAVNQKVDRATMRCSMELRSPIMDYRVAEYSRLLPYEYMINGELGLKRILKDILYEMVPRELLDRPKRGFVPPTKDWFRGEMKQDLFDTVSHDNLTNLLPELDADKFIALRDAFVNGKDISSRIFFTAYTYICLLYTSPSPRDYAA
;
A
#
# COMPACT_ATOMS: atom_id res chain seq x y z
N MET A 1 8.37 5.72 -11.62
CA MET A 1 8.80 4.89 -10.44
C MET A 1 9.68 3.76 -10.91
N CYS A 2 10.49 3.19 -10.01
CA CYS A 2 11.62 2.34 -10.34
C CYS A 2 11.56 1.00 -9.60
N GLY A 3 12.54 0.15 -9.82
CA GLY A 3 12.87 -0.98 -8.97
C GLY A 3 14.31 -0.88 -8.50
N ILE A 4 14.54 -1.09 -7.20
CA ILE A 4 15.87 -1.12 -6.60
C ILE A 4 16.25 -2.53 -6.19
N PHE A 5 17.54 -2.81 -6.27
CA PHE A 5 18.19 -4.02 -5.79
C PHE A 5 19.55 -3.67 -5.20
N GLY A 6 19.98 -4.40 -4.18
CA GLY A 6 21.35 -4.33 -3.71
C GLY A 6 21.71 -5.53 -2.85
N THR A 7 22.99 -5.92 -2.88
CA THR A 7 23.47 -7.09 -2.14
C THR A 7 24.96 -6.99 -1.82
N THR A 8 25.33 -7.46 -0.64
CA THR A 8 26.73 -7.73 -0.25
C THR A 8 27.18 -9.15 -0.63
N ARG A 9 26.24 -10.00 -1.07
CA ARG A 9 26.55 -11.36 -1.50
C ARG A 9 27.21 -11.35 -2.88
N ARG A 10 28.06 -12.32 -3.12
CA ARG A 10 28.73 -12.49 -4.40
C ARG A 10 27.87 -13.33 -5.32
N TYR A 11 27.27 -12.70 -6.31
CA TYR A 11 26.57 -13.35 -7.41
C TYR A 11 27.35 -13.20 -8.72
N GLU A 12 27.18 -14.16 -9.61
CA GLU A 12 27.55 -14.00 -11.01
C GLU A 12 26.73 -12.89 -11.65
N ARG A 13 27.29 -12.19 -12.62
CA ARG A 13 26.64 -11.07 -13.30
C ARG A 13 25.27 -11.45 -13.90
N SER A 14 25.16 -12.64 -14.50
CA SER A 14 23.93 -13.17 -15.06
C SER A 14 22.80 -13.33 -14.04
N VAL A 15 23.14 -13.70 -12.79
CA VAL A 15 22.17 -13.79 -11.69
C VAL A 15 21.65 -12.41 -11.33
N VAL A 16 22.52 -11.39 -11.24
CA VAL A 16 22.13 -10.01 -10.96
C VAL A 16 21.23 -9.46 -12.07
N GLU A 17 21.58 -9.70 -13.33
CA GLU A 17 20.79 -9.28 -14.48
C GLU A 17 19.41 -9.92 -14.48
N HIS A 18 19.31 -11.22 -14.19
CA HIS A 18 18.02 -11.89 -14.07
C HIS A 18 17.18 -11.36 -12.90
N LYS A 19 17.80 -11.06 -11.75
CA LYS A 19 17.11 -10.41 -10.62
C LYS A 19 16.48 -9.07 -11.04
N LEU A 20 17.16 -8.28 -11.86
CA LEU A 20 16.62 -7.01 -12.39
C LEU A 20 15.53 -7.24 -13.43
N GLU A 21 15.68 -8.24 -14.29
CA GLU A 21 14.66 -8.62 -15.28
C GLU A 21 13.32 -8.98 -14.61
N LEU A 22 13.33 -9.69 -13.46
CA LEU A 22 12.13 -10.03 -12.69
C LEU A 22 11.28 -8.80 -12.31
N MET A 23 11.87 -7.61 -12.23
CA MET A 23 11.16 -6.37 -11.89
C MET A 23 11.24 -5.29 -12.97
N ASN A 24 11.69 -5.62 -14.20
CA ASN A 24 11.89 -4.64 -15.28
C ASN A 24 10.62 -3.91 -15.69
N PHE A 25 9.44 -4.53 -15.53
CA PHE A 25 8.16 -3.87 -15.77
C PHE A 25 7.92 -2.63 -14.89
N ARG A 26 8.64 -2.47 -13.78
CA ARG A 26 8.58 -1.28 -12.93
C ARG A 26 9.27 -0.07 -13.57
N GLY A 27 10.32 -0.31 -14.35
CA GLY A 27 11.11 0.75 -14.93
C GLY A 27 11.84 0.30 -16.22
N PRO A 28 11.12 0.27 -17.36
CA PRO A 28 11.64 -0.30 -18.59
C PRO A 28 12.60 0.64 -19.37
N ASP A 29 12.76 1.90 -18.92
CA ASP A 29 13.51 2.90 -19.69
C ASP A 29 15.03 2.72 -19.59
N HIS A 30 15.51 2.18 -18.46
CA HIS A 30 16.94 1.89 -18.27
C HIS A 30 17.17 0.85 -17.19
N THR A 31 18.13 -0.06 -17.41
CA THR A 31 18.62 -0.98 -16.39
C THR A 31 20.10 -0.69 -16.12
N GLY A 32 20.44 -0.43 -14.85
CA GLY A 32 21.79 -0.14 -14.40
C GLY A 32 22.28 -1.12 -13.34
N VAL A 33 23.57 -1.46 -13.37
CA VAL A 33 24.24 -2.24 -12.32
C VAL A 33 25.59 -1.63 -12.03
N GLU A 34 25.87 -1.40 -10.76
CA GLU A 34 27.15 -0.95 -10.25
C GLU A 34 27.75 -2.00 -9.31
N GLU A 35 28.98 -2.43 -9.58
CA GLU A 35 29.75 -3.28 -8.69
C GLU A 35 30.81 -2.43 -7.98
N ILE A 36 30.68 -2.33 -6.67
CA ILE A 36 31.48 -1.46 -5.83
C ILE A 36 32.46 -2.32 -5.02
N GLN A 37 33.75 -2.01 -5.10
CA GLN A 37 34.75 -2.59 -4.20
C GLN A 37 34.80 -1.75 -2.93
N THR A 38 34.49 -2.35 -1.78
CA THR A 38 34.52 -1.67 -0.49
C THR A 38 35.96 -1.48 0.03
N PRO A 39 36.22 -0.58 0.99
CA PRO A 39 37.56 -0.38 1.55
C PRO A 39 38.17 -1.63 2.19
N ASP A 40 37.36 -2.54 2.72
CA ASP A 40 37.79 -3.84 3.31
C ASP A 40 37.90 -4.98 2.31
N GLY A 41 37.75 -4.69 1.00
CA GLY A 41 37.92 -5.67 -0.05
C GLY A 41 36.69 -6.54 -0.32
N GLU A 42 35.55 -6.27 0.33
CA GLU A 42 34.28 -6.92 0.03
C GLU A 42 33.62 -6.30 -1.21
N LYS A 43 32.67 -7.03 -1.80
CA LYS A 43 31.92 -6.58 -2.98
C LYS A 43 30.51 -6.17 -2.57
N LEU A 44 30.10 -4.97 -2.96
CA LEU A 44 28.72 -4.50 -2.92
C LEU A 44 28.21 -4.35 -4.36
N THR A 45 27.01 -4.85 -4.63
CA THR A 45 26.37 -4.68 -5.94
C THR A 45 25.06 -3.90 -5.76
N PHE A 46 24.92 -2.81 -6.51
CA PHE A 46 23.66 -2.09 -6.69
C PHE A 46 23.07 -2.36 -8.07
N GLY A 47 21.75 -2.48 -8.14
CA GLY A 47 21.00 -2.64 -9.36
C GLY A 47 19.75 -1.77 -9.37
N HIS A 48 19.38 -1.29 -10.55
CA HIS A 48 18.26 -0.37 -10.72
C HIS A 48 17.56 -0.59 -12.06
N VAL A 49 16.23 -0.54 -12.06
CA VAL A 49 15.41 -0.41 -13.27
C VAL A 49 14.63 0.89 -13.19
N ARG A 50 14.80 1.76 -14.20
CA ARG A 50 14.34 3.16 -14.20
C ARG A 50 13.07 3.35 -15.01
N LEU A 51 12.08 4.03 -14.43
CA LEU A 51 11.04 4.76 -15.14
C LEU A 51 11.37 6.25 -15.04
N SER A 52 11.67 6.87 -16.17
CA SER A 52 12.13 8.27 -16.25
C SER A 52 10.96 9.22 -16.14
N ILE A 53 10.92 10.04 -15.08
CA ILE A 53 9.84 10.99 -14.80
C ILE A 53 10.38 12.40 -14.58
N ILE A 54 11.41 12.56 -13.74
CA ILE A 54 12.14 13.81 -13.52
C ILE A 54 13.54 13.65 -14.11
N ASP A 55 14.01 14.68 -14.79
CA ASP A 55 15.27 14.71 -15.52
C ASP A 55 15.46 13.48 -16.43
N LEU A 56 14.90 13.54 -17.62
CA LEU A 56 14.89 12.41 -18.57
C LEU A 56 16.29 12.10 -19.16
N ASP A 57 17.28 12.92 -18.87
CA ASP A 57 18.64 12.74 -19.35
C ASP A 57 19.29 11.48 -18.74
N PRO A 58 20.07 10.71 -19.52
CA PRO A 58 20.82 9.55 -19.02
C PRO A 58 21.78 9.85 -17.85
N ARG A 59 22.23 11.10 -17.66
CA ARG A 59 23.06 11.51 -16.51
C ARG A 59 22.37 11.26 -15.15
N SER A 60 21.01 11.16 -15.13
CA SER A 60 20.22 10.85 -13.96
C SER A 60 19.90 9.35 -13.82
N ASN A 61 20.51 8.48 -14.65
CA ASN A 61 20.38 7.04 -14.51
C ASN A 61 20.98 6.55 -13.19
N GLN A 62 20.45 5.42 -12.73
CA GLN A 62 20.86 4.81 -11.48
C GLN A 62 21.36 3.36 -11.74
N PRO A 63 22.23 2.81 -10.86
CA PRO A 63 22.78 3.41 -9.64
C PRO A 63 23.43 4.76 -9.92
N PHE A 64 23.17 5.77 -9.09
CA PHE A 64 23.68 7.13 -9.31
C PHE A 64 24.90 7.37 -8.42
N VAL A 65 26.05 7.62 -9.07
CA VAL A 65 27.30 7.97 -8.40
C VAL A 65 27.34 9.49 -8.23
N TYR A 66 27.09 9.94 -7.00
CA TYR A 66 27.09 11.37 -6.66
C TYR A 66 28.52 11.94 -6.64
N ASN A 67 29.45 11.24 -5.96
CA ASN A 67 30.87 11.52 -5.93
C ASN A 67 31.65 10.23 -5.65
N ASP A 68 32.96 10.31 -5.43
CA ASP A 68 33.83 9.15 -5.18
C ASP A 68 33.43 8.32 -3.94
N ASP A 69 32.64 8.91 -3.03
CA ASP A 69 32.29 8.32 -1.75
C ASP A 69 30.81 7.91 -1.62
N ILE A 70 29.93 8.48 -2.44
CA ILE A 70 28.48 8.32 -2.28
C ILE A 70 27.85 7.83 -3.58
N SER A 71 27.20 6.66 -3.50
CA SER A 71 26.33 6.10 -4.53
C SER A 71 24.95 5.81 -3.97
N ILE A 72 23.90 5.88 -4.80
CA ILE A 72 22.51 5.66 -4.40
C ILE A 72 21.75 4.80 -5.40
N VAL A 73 20.81 3.99 -4.88
CA VAL A 73 19.66 3.45 -5.61
C VAL A 73 18.38 3.94 -4.95
N PHE A 74 17.46 4.44 -5.76
CA PHE A 74 16.26 5.14 -5.29
C PHE A 74 15.05 4.79 -6.14
N ASN A 75 13.95 4.43 -5.48
CA ASN A 75 12.63 4.21 -6.07
C ASN A 75 11.65 5.17 -5.43
N GLY A 76 11.23 6.20 -6.14
CA GLY A 76 10.26 7.16 -5.62
C GLY A 76 10.41 8.57 -6.16
N GLU A 77 9.87 9.52 -5.38
CA GLU A 77 9.90 10.97 -5.61
C GLU A 77 10.01 11.71 -4.29
N VAL A 78 10.93 12.66 -4.18
CA VAL A 78 11.00 13.65 -3.09
C VAL A 78 10.40 14.95 -3.60
N TYR A 79 9.10 15.16 -3.41
CA TYR A 79 8.34 16.25 -4.02
C TYR A 79 8.83 17.66 -3.66
N ASN A 80 9.38 17.85 -2.46
CA ASN A 80 9.90 19.14 -2.00
C ASN A 80 11.39 19.36 -2.32
N TYR A 81 11.98 18.60 -3.24
CA TYR A 81 13.42 18.66 -3.53
C TYR A 81 13.89 20.05 -4.01
N LEU A 82 13.06 20.80 -4.74
CA LEU A 82 13.40 22.18 -5.14
C LEU A 82 13.47 23.14 -3.95
N GLU A 83 12.61 22.96 -2.97
CA GLU A 83 12.61 23.73 -1.72
C GLU A 83 13.85 23.41 -0.89
N LEU A 84 14.18 22.10 -0.77
CA LEU A 84 15.40 21.62 -0.10
C LEU A 84 16.66 22.14 -0.79
N LYS A 85 16.74 22.07 -2.13
CA LYS A 85 17.82 22.65 -2.92
C LYS A 85 18.03 24.11 -2.60
N LYS A 86 16.95 24.90 -2.60
CA LYS A 86 17.00 26.34 -2.30
C LYS A 86 17.44 26.62 -0.85
N GLN A 87 16.91 25.87 0.11
CA GLN A 87 17.09 26.15 1.53
C GLN A 87 18.43 25.66 2.08
N TYR A 88 18.89 24.49 1.61
CA TYR A 88 20.05 23.82 2.19
C TYR A 88 21.25 23.71 1.26
N LEU A 89 21.07 23.78 -0.06
CA LEU A 89 22.08 23.44 -1.06
C LEU A 89 22.43 24.61 -1.99
N GLY A 90 22.19 25.85 -1.57
CA GLY A 90 22.44 27.04 -2.41
C GLY A 90 23.90 27.24 -2.84
N ASP A 91 24.84 26.63 -2.11
CA ASP A 91 26.28 26.64 -2.37
C ASP A 91 26.80 25.36 -3.07
N VAL A 92 25.89 24.38 -3.34
CA VAL A 92 26.25 23.09 -3.96
C VAL A 92 25.95 23.11 -5.45
N ALA A 93 26.97 22.84 -6.27
CA ALA A 93 26.80 22.68 -7.71
C ALA A 93 26.29 21.27 -8.02
N LEU A 94 24.99 21.14 -8.32
CA LEU A 94 24.38 19.88 -8.76
C LEU A 94 24.52 19.72 -10.28
N ARG A 95 24.74 18.48 -10.71
CA ARG A 95 24.95 18.11 -12.13
C ARG A 95 23.64 17.81 -12.86
N THR A 96 22.59 17.51 -12.09
CA THR A 96 21.28 17.06 -12.60
C THR A 96 20.16 17.94 -12.08
N GLU A 97 18.98 17.79 -12.66
CA GLU A 97 17.74 18.38 -12.13
C GLU A 97 16.90 17.34 -11.34
N SER A 98 17.52 16.19 -11.04
CA SER A 98 16.85 15.07 -10.35
C SER A 98 16.82 15.28 -8.83
N ASP A 99 15.74 14.86 -8.21
CA ASP A 99 15.61 14.72 -6.76
C ASP A 99 16.59 13.68 -6.18
N THR A 100 17.01 12.68 -6.97
CA THR A 100 18.02 11.68 -6.60
C THR A 100 19.35 12.33 -6.17
N GLU A 101 19.84 13.29 -6.94
CA GLU A 101 21.07 14.01 -6.58
C GLU A 101 20.88 14.88 -5.35
N VAL A 102 19.70 15.51 -5.19
CA VAL A 102 19.36 16.28 -3.99
C VAL A 102 19.36 15.39 -2.75
N ILE A 103 18.87 14.15 -2.82
CA ILE A 103 18.93 13.20 -1.69
C ILE A 103 20.40 12.96 -1.27
N CYS A 104 21.30 12.72 -2.22
CA CYS A 104 22.72 12.52 -1.94
C CYS A 104 23.37 13.75 -1.28
N ALA A 105 23.13 14.93 -1.84
CA ALA A 105 23.67 16.19 -1.32
C ALA A 105 23.15 16.50 0.09
N MET A 106 21.85 16.24 0.35
CA MET A 106 21.25 16.38 1.67
C MET A 106 21.84 15.38 2.67
N TYR A 107 22.06 14.12 2.25
CA TYR A 107 22.73 13.12 3.07
C TYR A 107 24.18 13.52 3.40
N GLU A 108 24.93 13.99 2.41
CA GLU A 108 26.32 14.46 2.65
C GLU A 108 26.38 15.58 3.68
N LYS A 109 25.40 16.49 3.66
CA LYS A 109 25.33 17.65 4.56
C LYS A 109 24.80 17.32 5.95
N LEU A 110 23.75 16.49 6.06
CA LEU A 110 22.98 16.27 7.30
C LEU A 110 23.01 14.81 7.79
N GLY A 111 23.61 13.90 7.03
CA GLY A 111 23.61 12.47 7.34
C GLY A 111 22.21 11.85 7.27
N VAL A 112 22.00 10.82 8.09
CA VAL A 112 20.74 10.05 8.13
C VAL A 112 19.53 10.93 8.45
N ASP A 113 19.71 11.97 9.25
CA ASP A 113 18.63 12.87 9.67
C ASP A 113 18.01 13.68 8.51
N SER A 114 18.67 13.75 7.35
CA SER A 114 18.13 14.38 6.15
C SER A 114 16.76 13.82 5.75
N VAL A 115 16.50 12.52 5.98
CA VAL A 115 15.21 11.86 5.68
C VAL A 115 14.02 12.53 6.36
N LYS A 116 14.21 13.14 7.53
CA LYS A 116 13.15 13.84 8.27
C LYS A 116 12.61 15.07 7.55
N LEU A 117 13.39 15.63 6.60
CA LEU A 117 13.02 16.80 5.81
C LEU A 117 12.30 16.45 4.50
N PHE A 118 12.33 15.21 4.06
CA PHE A 118 11.78 14.81 2.78
C PHE A 118 10.24 14.69 2.82
N ASN A 119 9.56 15.37 1.92
CA ASN A 119 8.15 15.13 1.63
C ASN A 119 8.07 14.34 0.32
N GLY A 120 7.73 13.07 0.42
CA GLY A 120 7.81 12.20 -0.75
C GLY A 120 7.10 10.86 -0.59
N MET A 121 7.31 10.03 -1.58
CA MET A 121 7.06 8.61 -1.59
C MET A 121 8.36 7.93 -2.05
N PHE A 122 9.01 7.17 -1.18
CA PHE A 122 10.35 6.70 -1.50
C PHE A 122 10.77 5.44 -0.74
N ALA A 123 11.69 4.72 -1.39
CA ALA A 123 12.57 3.75 -0.80
C ALA A 123 13.95 3.93 -1.43
N TYR A 124 14.99 4.14 -0.64
CA TYR A 124 16.35 4.32 -1.16
C TYR A 124 17.39 3.63 -0.29
N VAL A 125 18.55 3.37 -0.89
CA VAL A 125 19.77 2.98 -0.18
C VAL A 125 20.95 3.77 -0.73
N ILE A 126 21.65 4.44 0.16
CA ILE A 126 22.91 5.14 -0.08
C ILE A 126 24.06 4.29 0.45
N TYR A 127 25.12 4.12 -0.32
CA TYR A 127 26.40 3.65 0.17
C TYR A 127 27.33 4.83 0.44
N ASP A 128 27.86 4.92 1.67
CA ASP A 128 28.90 5.88 2.07
C ASP A 128 30.22 5.15 2.26
N ARG A 129 31.12 5.32 1.31
CA ARG A 129 32.43 4.65 1.26
C ARG A 129 33.34 5.09 2.41
N ARG A 130 33.28 6.37 2.81
CA ARG A 130 34.12 6.92 3.90
C ARG A 130 33.82 6.24 5.23
N LYS A 131 32.57 5.93 5.49
CA LYS A 131 32.11 5.26 6.71
C LYS A 131 31.98 3.76 6.57
N ASN A 132 32.09 3.25 5.33
CA ASN A 132 31.83 1.86 4.95
C ASN A 132 30.46 1.36 5.45
N ILE A 133 29.41 2.14 5.18
CA ILE A 133 28.03 1.85 5.61
C ILE A 133 27.06 1.98 4.44
N MET A 134 25.97 1.22 4.51
CA MET A 134 24.76 1.51 3.77
C MET A 134 23.74 2.20 4.68
N VAL A 135 23.08 3.23 4.16
CA VAL A 135 21.97 3.93 4.83
C VAL A 135 20.75 3.85 3.93
N GLY A 136 19.67 3.29 4.43
CA GLY A 136 18.42 3.20 3.68
C GLY A 136 17.25 3.75 4.45
N ALA A 137 16.19 4.14 3.72
CA ALA A 137 14.95 4.61 4.32
C ALA A 137 13.74 4.29 3.46
N ARG A 138 12.58 4.15 4.11
CA ARG A 138 11.26 4.05 3.50
C ARG A 138 10.39 5.22 3.93
N ASP A 139 9.58 5.76 3.02
CA ASP A 139 8.74 6.93 3.29
C ASP A 139 7.75 6.72 4.46
N ARG A 140 7.29 7.84 5.02
CA ARG A 140 6.48 7.89 6.26
C ARG A 140 5.22 7.01 6.24
N LEU A 141 4.56 6.90 5.09
CA LEU A 141 3.34 6.11 4.95
C LEU A 141 3.57 4.76 4.23
N GLY A 142 4.84 4.43 3.89
CA GLY A 142 5.20 3.17 3.26
C GLY A 142 4.68 3.00 1.84
N LYS A 143 4.57 4.11 1.09
CA LYS A 143 4.05 4.10 -0.30
C LYS A 143 4.93 3.32 -1.26
N LYS A 144 6.25 3.28 -1.00
CA LYS A 144 7.17 2.48 -1.82
C LYS A 144 7.58 1.20 -1.11
N PRO A 145 7.61 0.07 -1.83
CA PRO A 145 7.99 -1.21 -1.25
C PRO A 145 9.50 -1.27 -0.96
N PHE A 146 9.85 -1.89 0.16
CA PHE A 146 11.23 -2.20 0.53
C PHE A 146 11.28 -3.53 1.28
N TYR A 147 11.85 -4.56 0.66
CA TYR A 147 12.08 -5.87 1.25
C TYR A 147 13.57 -6.07 1.48
N PHE A 148 13.93 -6.77 2.56
CA PHE A 148 15.33 -7.10 2.85
C PHE A 148 15.46 -8.47 3.51
N TRP A 149 16.59 -9.09 3.25
CA TRP A 149 17.11 -10.28 3.90
C TRP A 149 18.44 -9.93 4.54
N HIS A 150 18.66 -10.36 5.79
CA HIS A 150 19.90 -10.08 6.51
C HIS A 150 20.31 -11.29 7.33
N GLU A 151 21.56 -11.72 7.18
CA GLU A 151 22.19 -12.78 7.96
C GLU A 151 23.69 -12.53 8.12
N GLY A 152 24.15 -12.36 9.37
CA GLY A 152 25.56 -12.10 9.67
C GLY A 152 26.09 -10.82 9.02
N LYS A 153 27.00 -10.95 8.06
CA LYS A 153 27.53 -9.82 7.28
C LYS A 153 26.83 -9.59 5.94
N ASP A 154 25.89 -10.44 5.62
CA ASP A 154 25.20 -10.34 4.34
C ASP A 154 23.88 -9.58 4.48
N LEU A 155 23.66 -8.64 3.58
CA LEU A 155 22.42 -7.91 3.39
C LEU A 155 22.04 -7.94 1.91
N GLU A 156 20.79 -8.28 1.63
CA GLU A 156 20.19 -8.17 0.30
C GLU A 156 18.86 -7.47 0.41
N PHE A 157 18.57 -6.52 -0.49
CA PHE A 157 17.31 -5.78 -0.52
C PHE A 157 16.78 -5.62 -1.94
N ALA A 158 15.47 -5.49 -2.05
CA ALA A 158 14.79 -5.25 -3.33
C ALA A 158 13.42 -4.59 -3.17
N SER A 159 12.91 -4.03 -4.26
CA SER A 159 11.53 -3.55 -4.34
C SER A 159 10.49 -4.67 -4.34
N GLN A 160 10.89 -5.91 -4.62
CA GLN A 160 10.00 -7.08 -4.70
C GLN A 160 10.60 -8.32 -4.06
N PRO A 161 9.82 -9.11 -3.26
CA PRO A 161 10.35 -10.28 -2.57
C PRO A 161 10.80 -11.41 -3.51
N LYS A 162 10.21 -11.56 -4.71
CA LYS A 162 10.65 -12.56 -5.69
C LYS A 162 12.10 -12.34 -6.16
N VAL A 163 12.57 -11.09 -6.19
CA VAL A 163 13.96 -10.75 -6.54
C VAL A 163 14.93 -11.30 -5.50
N ILE A 164 14.57 -11.20 -4.20
CA ILE A 164 15.37 -11.80 -3.12
C ILE A 164 15.25 -13.32 -3.16
N LYS A 165 14.04 -13.85 -3.43
CA LYS A 165 13.81 -15.31 -3.51
C LYS A 165 14.68 -15.98 -4.56
N TYR A 166 14.87 -15.35 -5.72
CA TYR A 166 15.72 -15.91 -6.77
C TYR A 166 17.16 -16.08 -6.30
N GLY A 167 17.67 -17.29 -6.36
CA GLY A 167 19.02 -17.65 -5.87
C GLY A 167 19.12 -17.84 -4.34
N ASN A 168 17.98 -17.80 -3.60
CA ASN A 168 17.93 -18.04 -2.16
C ASN A 168 16.92 -19.15 -1.83
N ASN A 169 17.30 -20.02 -0.88
CA ASN A 169 16.38 -21.02 -0.35
C ASN A 169 15.61 -20.41 0.83
N LEU A 170 14.40 -19.90 0.56
CA LEU A 170 13.56 -19.22 1.53
C LEU A 170 12.38 -20.11 1.95
N HIS A 171 11.98 -20.01 3.21
CA HIS A 171 10.86 -20.75 3.78
C HIS A 171 9.63 -19.85 3.91
N VAL A 172 8.45 -20.45 3.71
CA VAL A 172 7.17 -19.74 3.89
C VAL A 172 6.99 -19.36 5.36
N ASP A 173 6.63 -18.11 5.61
CA ASP A 173 6.33 -17.61 6.96
C ASP A 173 4.90 -17.98 7.38
N ALA A 174 4.77 -18.90 8.34
CA ALA A 174 3.47 -19.34 8.86
C ALA A 174 2.70 -18.21 9.56
N THR A 175 3.40 -17.27 10.21
CA THR A 175 2.76 -16.10 10.85
C THR A 175 2.21 -15.14 9.80
N ALA A 176 2.98 -14.88 8.74
CA ALA A 176 2.54 -14.05 7.61
C ALA A 176 1.32 -14.67 6.92
N ARG A 177 1.30 -16.00 6.75
CA ARG A 177 0.16 -16.73 6.19
C ARG A 177 -1.11 -16.58 7.05
N GLN A 178 -0.97 -16.67 8.38
CA GLN A 178 -2.09 -16.46 9.30
C GLN A 178 -2.63 -15.02 9.21
N PHE A 179 -1.75 -13.99 9.14
CA PHE A 179 -2.17 -12.62 8.90
C PHE A 179 -2.93 -12.48 7.58
N TYR A 180 -2.40 -13.09 6.53
CA TYR A 180 -3.06 -13.07 5.23
C TYR A 180 -4.47 -13.68 5.26
N LEU A 181 -4.63 -14.83 5.89
CA LEU A 181 -5.94 -15.48 6.05
C LEU A 181 -6.93 -14.63 6.87
N LEU A 182 -6.42 -13.87 7.85
CA LEU A 182 -7.23 -12.98 8.69
C LEU A 182 -7.60 -11.66 8.01
N GLN A 183 -6.63 -11.05 7.31
CA GLN A 183 -6.74 -9.65 6.86
C GLN A 183 -6.74 -9.50 5.33
N GLY A 184 -6.47 -10.58 4.59
CA GLY A 184 -6.30 -10.54 3.13
C GLY A 184 -4.98 -9.92 2.67
N ILE A 185 -4.10 -9.57 3.60
CA ILE A 185 -2.78 -8.96 3.36
C ILE A 185 -1.76 -9.47 4.36
N ILE A 186 -0.48 -9.30 4.04
CA ILE A 186 0.63 -9.53 4.97
C ILE A 186 1.12 -8.17 5.46
N PRO A 187 0.89 -7.80 6.74
CA PRO A 187 1.30 -6.50 7.27
C PRO A 187 2.81 -6.41 7.49
N ASP A 188 3.35 -5.18 7.47
CA ASP A 188 4.75 -4.95 7.86
C ASP A 188 5.00 -5.39 9.32
N PRO A 189 6.16 -5.94 9.67
CA PRO A 189 7.33 -6.16 8.84
C PRO A 189 7.37 -7.53 8.16
N TYR A 190 6.28 -8.29 8.17
CA TYR A 190 6.23 -9.63 7.61
C TYR A 190 6.25 -9.62 6.08
N SER A 191 6.75 -10.70 5.50
CA SER A 191 6.68 -11.00 4.08
C SER A 191 6.22 -12.45 3.88
N PRO A 192 5.98 -12.93 2.66
CA PRO A 192 5.66 -14.35 2.43
C PRO A 192 6.74 -15.31 2.93
N PHE A 193 7.97 -14.83 3.12
CA PHE A 193 9.14 -15.64 3.50
C PHE A 193 9.65 -15.26 4.89
N ALA A 194 9.96 -16.26 5.72
CA ALA A 194 10.38 -16.07 7.11
C ALA A 194 11.68 -15.25 7.25
N GLU A 195 12.59 -15.43 6.31
CA GLU A 195 13.91 -14.78 6.30
C GLU A 195 13.86 -13.35 5.72
N VAL A 196 12.81 -13.01 4.95
CA VAL A 196 12.66 -11.70 4.32
C VAL A 196 11.73 -10.84 5.15
N LYS A 197 12.14 -9.61 5.42
CA LYS A 197 11.32 -8.62 6.14
C LYS A 197 11.04 -7.41 5.27
N LYS A 198 9.96 -6.70 5.59
CA LYS A 198 9.69 -5.36 5.06
C LYS A 198 10.26 -4.33 6.01
N LEU A 199 10.96 -3.31 5.49
CA LEU A 199 11.24 -2.11 6.26
C LEU A 199 9.89 -1.39 6.48
N ARG A 200 9.57 -1.03 7.72
CA ARG A 200 8.27 -0.40 8.03
C ARG A 200 8.19 1.00 7.47
N ALA A 201 6.97 1.48 7.31
CA ALA A 201 6.70 2.89 7.03
C ALA A 201 7.36 3.79 8.10
N GLY A 202 8.05 4.86 7.67
CA GLY A 202 8.73 5.78 8.59
C GLY A 202 9.99 5.22 9.24
N GLU A 203 10.57 4.12 8.74
CA GLU A 203 11.84 3.58 9.21
C GLU A 203 13.00 3.92 8.28
N CYS A 204 14.17 4.06 8.89
CA CYS A 204 15.46 4.10 8.24
C CYS A 204 16.41 3.11 8.90
N PHE A 205 17.47 2.73 8.20
CA PHE A 205 18.48 1.83 8.74
C PHE A 205 19.90 2.29 8.40
N THR A 206 20.83 1.84 9.22
CA THR A 206 22.27 1.88 8.95
C THR A 206 22.81 0.46 9.03
N PHE A 207 23.47 0.01 7.96
CA PHE A 207 24.16 -1.27 7.92
C PHE A 207 25.67 -1.04 7.78
N ASN A 208 26.44 -1.55 8.74
CA ASN A 208 27.89 -1.45 8.73
C ASN A 208 28.48 -2.68 8.01
N LEU A 209 29.12 -2.47 6.87
CA LEU A 209 29.62 -3.55 6.03
C LEU A 209 30.74 -4.37 6.71
N SER A 210 31.59 -3.72 7.51
CA SER A 210 32.69 -4.42 8.19
C SER A 210 32.23 -5.36 9.30
N SER A 211 31.24 -4.93 10.09
CA SER A 211 30.71 -5.70 11.23
C SER A 211 29.48 -6.55 10.92
N GLY A 212 28.74 -6.24 9.85
CA GLY A 212 27.44 -6.84 9.54
C GLY A 212 26.30 -6.33 10.43
N LYS A 213 26.54 -5.29 11.25
CA LYS A 213 25.51 -4.78 12.15
C LYS A 213 24.48 -3.97 11.38
N LEU A 214 23.21 -4.41 11.46
CA LEU A 214 22.04 -3.69 10.97
C LEU A 214 21.35 -2.99 12.15
N ASP A 215 21.21 -1.67 12.08
CA ASP A 215 20.51 -0.82 13.05
C ASP A 215 19.33 -0.15 12.36
N ILE A 216 18.11 -0.45 12.81
CA ILE A 216 16.86 0.09 12.25
C ILE A 216 16.26 1.08 13.24
N GLN A 217 15.89 2.26 12.77
CA GLN A 217 15.33 3.32 13.58
C GLN A 217 14.05 3.87 12.96
N THR A 218 13.05 4.16 13.78
CA THR A 218 11.84 4.86 13.39
C THR A 218 12.12 6.36 13.39
N TYR A 219 12.10 7.00 12.23
CA TYR A 219 12.25 8.45 12.12
C TYR A 219 10.91 9.19 12.13
N TRP A 220 9.81 8.47 11.88
CA TRP A 220 8.44 8.97 11.93
C TRP A 220 7.45 7.85 12.26
N ASP A 221 6.47 8.13 13.11
CA ASP A 221 5.34 7.24 13.40
C ASP A 221 4.07 8.07 13.57
N VAL A 222 2.95 7.51 13.11
CA VAL A 222 1.61 8.09 13.25
C VAL A 222 1.19 8.31 14.71
N ASP A 223 1.73 7.53 15.63
CA ASP A 223 1.46 7.62 17.08
C ASP A 223 2.21 8.77 17.76
N THR A 224 3.16 9.39 17.10
CA THR A 224 3.91 10.49 17.68
C THR A 224 3.09 11.76 17.68
N ASN A 225 3.00 12.43 18.82
CA ASN A 225 2.25 13.69 18.98
C ASN A 225 3.01 14.92 18.43
N SER A 226 4.06 14.73 17.66
CA SER A 226 4.95 15.80 17.20
C SER A 226 4.67 16.19 15.75
N CYS A 227 3.41 16.54 15.45
CA CYS A 227 3.04 16.91 14.09
C CYS A 227 3.31 18.37 13.72
N GLY A 228 3.95 19.16 14.48
CA GLY A 228 4.20 20.58 14.17
C GLY A 228 2.95 21.45 13.98
N PHE A 229 1.76 20.87 14.03
CA PHE A 229 0.47 21.57 13.95
C PHE A 229 -0.17 21.72 15.33
N THR A 230 -1.08 22.67 15.45
CA THR A 230 -1.96 22.83 16.63
C THR A 230 -3.37 22.36 16.27
N ALA A 231 -4.10 21.81 17.26
CA ALA A 231 -5.49 21.45 17.08
C ALA A 231 -6.34 22.67 16.69
N PRO A 232 -7.25 22.56 15.71
CA PRO A 232 -8.07 23.68 15.26
C PRO A 232 -9.04 24.15 16.35
N LYS A 233 -9.28 25.46 16.40
CA LYS A 233 -10.22 26.07 17.35
C LYS A 233 -11.66 26.05 16.86
N SER A 234 -11.88 25.87 15.55
CA SER A 234 -13.18 25.82 14.91
C SER A 234 -13.17 24.89 13.69
N TYR A 235 -14.39 24.53 13.23
CA TYR A 235 -14.55 23.75 12.00
C TYR A 235 -14.02 24.50 10.76
N ASP A 236 -14.27 25.82 10.68
CA ASP A 236 -13.83 26.63 9.53
C ASP A 236 -12.31 26.72 9.46
N GLU A 237 -11.64 26.88 10.60
CA GLU A 237 -10.17 26.84 10.68
C GLU A 237 -9.65 25.47 10.21
N ALA A 238 -10.27 24.38 10.68
CA ALA A 238 -9.93 23.02 10.26
C ALA A 238 -10.09 22.82 8.75
N LYS A 239 -11.24 23.24 8.20
CA LYS A 239 -11.56 23.13 6.77
C LYS A 239 -10.57 23.93 5.91
N LEU A 240 -10.25 25.14 6.31
CA LEU A 240 -9.27 25.97 5.60
C LEU A 240 -7.89 25.31 5.58
N MET A 241 -7.39 24.84 6.72
CA MET A 241 -6.09 24.19 6.82
C MET A 241 -6.04 22.88 5.98
N VAL A 242 -7.05 22.03 6.05
CA VAL A 242 -7.12 20.81 5.21
C VAL A 242 -7.12 21.17 3.73
N LYS A 243 -7.89 22.19 3.34
CA LYS A 243 -7.92 22.68 1.96
C LYS A 243 -6.54 23.16 1.51
N ASP A 244 -5.88 24.02 2.28
CA ASP A 244 -4.56 24.56 1.95
C ASP A 244 -3.51 23.44 1.83
N LEU A 245 -3.51 22.48 2.76
CA LEU A 245 -2.61 21.33 2.71
C LEU A 245 -2.85 20.45 1.47
N LEU A 246 -4.11 20.22 1.09
CA LEU A 246 -4.45 19.44 -0.10
C LEU A 246 -4.04 20.16 -1.39
N PHE A 247 -4.27 21.47 -1.49
CA PHE A 247 -3.85 22.28 -2.63
C PHE A 247 -2.33 22.26 -2.79
N ASP A 248 -1.59 22.44 -1.71
CA ASP A 248 -0.13 22.37 -1.75
C ASP A 248 0.36 20.95 -2.07
N ALA A 249 -0.25 19.92 -1.48
CA ALA A 249 0.09 18.52 -1.77
C ALA A 249 -0.11 18.17 -3.25
N VAL A 250 -1.18 18.66 -3.88
CA VAL A 250 -1.41 18.50 -5.33
C VAL A 250 -0.35 19.25 -6.11
N ARG A 251 -0.10 20.55 -5.80
CA ARG A 251 0.91 21.37 -6.47
C ARG A 251 2.28 20.70 -6.51
N LEU A 252 2.74 20.17 -5.37
CA LEU A 252 4.01 19.46 -5.26
C LEU A 252 4.06 18.21 -6.15
N ARG A 253 2.93 17.48 -6.26
CA ARG A 253 2.84 16.21 -7.01
C ARG A 253 2.59 16.37 -8.51
N LEU A 254 2.43 17.59 -8.99
CA LEU A 254 2.34 17.88 -10.44
C LEU A 254 3.71 18.07 -11.08
N ASN A 255 4.78 18.13 -10.32
CA ASN A 255 6.13 18.27 -10.87
C ASN A 255 6.55 16.95 -11.56
N ALA A 256 6.61 16.98 -12.89
CA ALA A 256 7.05 15.87 -13.76
C ALA A 256 7.46 16.42 -15.13
N ASN A 257 8.39 15.74 -15.79
CA ASN A 257 8.80 16.03 -17.18
C ASN A 257 8.08 15.14 -18.22
N VAL A 258 7.03 14.45 -17.77
CA VAL A 258 6.18 13.55 -18.57
C VAL A 258 4.71 13.91 -18.40
N PRO A 259 3.81 13.46 -19.30
CA PRO A 259 2.38 13.74 -19.18
C PRO A 259 1.77 13.23 -17.87
N VAL A 260 0.91 14.07 -17.26
CA VAL A 260 0.24 13.82 -15.97
C VAL A 260 -1.27 13.81 -16.15
N GLY A 261 -1.93 12.74 -15.65
CA GLY A 261 -3.39 12.61 -15.64
C GLY A 261 -3.96 12.46 -14.21
N THR A 262 -5.26 12.20 -14.12
CA THR A 262 -5.93 11.89 -12.85
C THR A 262 -6.91 10.72 -13.01
N PHE A 263 -6.99 9.84 -12.02
CA PHE A 263 -8.10 8.91 -11.90
C PHE A 263 -9.34 9.63 -11.38
N LEU A 264 -10.49 9.35 -11.98
CA LEU A 264 -11.77 9.93 -11.59
C LEU A 264 -12.85 8.85 -11.60
N SER A 265 -13.28 8.41 -10.42
CA SER A 265 -14.37 7.43 -10.27
C SER A 265 -15.74 8.08 -10.00
N GLY A 266 -15.80 9.41 -9.90
CA GLY A 266 -16.98 10.14 -9.45
C GLY A 266 -17.25 10.01 -7.93
N GLY A 267 -16.37 9.37 -7.18
CA GLY A 267 -16.37 9.36 -5.70
C GLY A 267 -15.76 10.65 -5.14
N ILE A 268 -15.99 10.91 -3.84
CA ILE A 268 -15.56 12.14 -3.16
C ILE A 268 -14.06 12.39 -3.32
N ASP A 269 -13.22 11.41 -3.03
CA ASP A 269 -11.76 11.58 -2.99
C ASP A 269 -11.17 11.86 -4.37
N SER A 270 -11.53 11.04 -5.37
CA SER A 270 -11.06 11.21 -6.74
C SER A 270 -11.57 12.49 -7.36
N SER A 271 -12.83 12.88 -7.07
CA SER A 271 -13.40 14.13 -7.54
C SER A 271 -12.73 15.35 -6.91
N LEU A 272 -12.38 15.28 -5.61
CA LEU A 272 -11.65 16.33 -4.91
C LEU A 272 -10.26 16.55 -5.51
N ILE A 273 -9.52 15.46 -5.73
CA ILE A 273 -8.19 15.56 -6.35
C ILE A 273 -8.29 16.09 -7.78
N CYS A 274 -9.21 15.56 -8.60
CA CYS A 274 -9.44 16.04 -9.97
C CYS A 274 -9.79 17.55 -9.99
N ALA A 275 -10.68 17.98 -9.09
CA ALA A 275 -11.08 19.39 -8.97
C ALA A 275 -9.91 20.30 -8.59
N ILE A 276 -9.03 19.86 -7.67
CA ILE A 276 -7.85 20.64 -7.29
C ILE A 276 -6.82 20.66 -8.43
N VAL A 277 -6.54 19.50 -9.06
CA VAL A 277 -5.58 19.39 -10.17
C VAL A 277 -5.99 20.31 -11.34
N SER A 278 -7.28 20.40 -11.65
CA SER A 278 -7.79 21.26 -12.73
C SER A 278 -7.52 22.76 -12.53
N LYS A 279 -7.22 23.20 -11.31
CA LYS A 279 -6.81 24.59 -11.02
C LYS A 279 -5.36 24.86 -11.42
N PHE A 280 -4.52 23.84 -11.43
CA PHE A 280 -3.08 23.95 -11.71
C PHE A 280 -2.68 23.48 -13.11
N ASN A 281 -3.37 22.47 -13.66
CA ASN A 281 -3.05 21.87 -14.95
C ASN A 281 -4.24 22.00 -15.92
N LYS A 282 -4.06 22.80 -16.99
CA LYS A 282 -5.08 23.04 -18.01
C LYS A 282 -5.15 21.93 -19.07
N ASP A 283 -4.07 21.16 -19.21
CA ASP A 283 -3.97 20.04 -20.15
C ASP A 283 -4.34 18.69 -19.48
N LEU A 284 -5.00 18.77 -18.30
CA LEU A 284 -5.43 17.61 -17.55
C LEU A 284 -6.41 16.75 -18.34
N CYS A 285 -6.16 15.43 -18.37
CA CYS A 285 -7.12 14.41 -18.77
C CYS A 285 -7.44 13.50 -17.57
N ALA A 286 -8.72 13.23 -17.35
CA ALA A 286 -9.19 12.28 -16.36
C ALA A 286 -9.42 10.91 -17.01
N TYR A 287 -9.28 9.83 -16.20
CA TYR A 287 -9.46 8.44 -16.64
C TYR A 287 -10.39 7.72 -15.67
N THR A 288 -11.36 6.99 -16.22
CA THR A 288 -12.31 6.18 -15.45
C THR A 288 -12.55 4.83 -16.12
N ALA A 289 -12.95 3.81 -15.34
CA ALA A 289 -13.41 2.54 -15.88
C ALA A 289 -14.85 2.67 -16.40
N GLY A 290 -15.13 2.07 -17.54
CA GLY A 290 -16.49 1.81 -18.02
C GLY A 290 -16.70 0.32 -18.15
N PHE A 291 -17.69 -0.24 -17.47
CA PHE A 291 -17.99 -1.68 -17.51
C PHE A 291 -19.15 -1.97 -18.47
N ASP A 292 -19.06 -3.07 -19.21
CA ASP A 292 -20.14 -3.54 -20.09
C ASP A 292 -21.42 -3.86 -19.32
N ASN A 293 -21.27 -4.34 -18.08
CA ASN A 293 -22.42 -4.60 -17.21
C ASN A 293 -22.84 -3.31 -16.50
N GLN A 294 -24.01 -2.80 -16.90
CA GLN A 294 -24.61 -1.57 -16.35
C GLN A 294 -24.81 -1.59 -14.82
N GLN A 295 -24.89 -2.78 -14.20
CA GLN A 295 -25.00 -2.87 -12.73
C GLN A 295 -23.71 -2.46 -12.01
N PHE A 296 -22.57 -2.56 -12.69
CA PHE A 296 -21.25 -2.20 -12.16
C PHE A 296 -20.68 -0.92 -12.77
N ASP A 297 -21.31 -0.38 -13.83
CA ASP A 297 -20.82 0.82 -14.52
C ASP A 297 -21.26 2.11 -13.80
N GLU A 298 -20.27 2.75 -13.20
CA GLU A 298 -20.40 4.07 -12.55
C GLU A 298 -19.74 5.21 -13.37
N SER A 299 -19.27 4.93 -14.60
CA SER A 299 -18.52 5.87 -15.42
C SER A 299 -19.29 7.17 -15.71
N HIS A 300 -20.62 7.11 -15.82
CA HIS A 300 -21.45 8.28 -16.05
C HIS A 300 -21.33 9.33 -14.93
N PHE A 301 -21.12 8.93 -13.67
CA PHE A 301 -20.90 9.88 -12.57
C PHE A 301 -19.56 10.60 -12.72
N ALA A 302 -18.51 9.86 -13.11
CA ALA A 302 -17.22 10.46 -13.38
C ALA A 302 -17.29 11.46 -14.56
N VAL A 303 -18.05 11.12 -15.62
CA VAL A 303 -18.29 11.99 -16.78
C VAL A 303 -19.01 13.28 -16.37
N ASP A 304 -20.03 13.19 -15.50
CA ASP A 304 -20.78 14.37 -15.04
C ASP A 304 -19.92 15.30 -14.19
N VAL A 305 -19.10 14.75 -13.28
CA VAL A 305 -18.12 15.52 -12.50
C VAL A 305 -17.08 16.17 -13.42
N ALA A 306 -16.49 15.42 -14.36
CA ALA A 306 -15.51 15.95 -15.31
C ALA A 306 -16.09 17.11 -16.14
N ARG A 307 -17.34 16.95 -16.62
CA ARG A 307 -18.07 17.99 -17.37
C ARG A 307 -18.25 19.24 -16.52
N SER A 308 -18.63 19.11 -15.26
CA SER A 308 -18.80 20.26 -14.35
C SER A 308 -17.49 21.02 -14.10
N LEU A 309 -16.36 20.32 -14.13
CA LEU A 309 -15.02 20.89 -13.97
C LEU A 309 -14.41 21.40 -15.28
N GLY A 310 -15.02 21.11 -16.45
CA GLY A 310 -14.44 21.39 -17.75
C GLY A 310 -13.19 20.55 -18.07
N VAL A 311 -13.06 19.36 -17.49
CA VAL A 311 -11.91 18.46 -17.66
C VAL A 311 -12.25 17.39 -18.70
N PRO A 312 -11.43 17.19 -19.74
CA PRO A 312 -11.54 16.03 -20.62
C PRO A 312 -11.45 14.73 -19.85
N ILE A 313 -12.30 13.75 -20.21
CA ILE A 313 -12.31 12.43 -19.56
C ILE A 313 -12.32 11.32 -20.62
N LYS A 314 -11.49 10.30 -20.40
CA LYS A 314 -11.50 9.04 -21.15
C LYS A 314 -12.13 7.94 -20.31
N VAL A 315 -13.21 7.37 -20.81
CA VAL A 315 -13.83 6.17 -20.25
C VAL A 315 -13.09 4.97 -20.83
N CYS A 316 -12.37 4.25 -19.97
CA CYS A 316 -11.59 3.07 -20.34
C CYS A 316 -12.51 1.84 -20.33
N PRO A 317 -12.80 1.21 -21.47
CA PRO A 317 -13.65 0.04 -21.51
C PRO A 317 -12.98 -1.12 -20.77
N CYS A 318 -13.73 -1.74 -19.85
CA CYS A 318 -13.31 -2.87 -19.04
C CYS A 318 -14.27 -4.03 -19.31
N THR A 319 -13.93 -4.88 -20.28
CA THR A 319 -14.69 -6.10 -20.59
C THR A 319 -14.39 -7.21 -19.60
N GLY A 320 -15.26 -8.22 -19.52
CA GLY A 320 -15.01 -9.42 -18.72
C GLY A 320 -13.70 -10.12 -19.10
N ASP A 321 -13.42 -10.22 -20.40
CA ASP A 321 -12.19 -10.85 -20.94
C ASP A 321 -10.92 -10.05 -20.55
N ASP A 322 -10.97 -8.70 -20.61
CA ASP A 322 -9.86 -7.84 -20.18
C ASP A 322 -9.56 -8.03 -18.69
N LEU A 323 -10.60 -8.08 -17.85
CA LEU A 323 -10.48 -8.30 -16.41
C LEU A 323 -9.90 -9.69 -16.10
N MET A 324 -10.36 -10.71 -16.84
CA MET A 324 -9.86 -12.08 -16.69
C MET A 324 -8.38 -12.18 -17.10
N LYS A 325 -7.97 -11.50 -18.17
CA LYS A 325 -6.56 -11.42 -18.56
C LYS A 325 -5.70 -10.82 -17.44
N VAL A 326 -6.12 -9.69 -16.85
CA VAL A 326 -5.42 -9.06 -15.72
C VAL A 326 -5.35 -10.02 -14.53
N PHE A 327 -6.40 -10.76 -14.25
CA PHE A 327 -6.44 -11.74 -13.18
C PHE A 327 -5.44 -12.89 -13.43
N ASN A 328 -5.36 -13.43 -14.65
CA ASN A 328 -4.39 -14.47 -15.00
C ASN A 328 -2.94 -13.98 -14.92
N ASP A 329 -2.71 -12.71 -15.25
CA ASP A 329 -1.39 -12.08 -15.12
C ASP A 329 -1.03 -11.71 -13.67
N TYR A 330 -1.99 -11.77 -12.74
CA TYR A 330 -1.84 -11.35 -11.36
C TYR A 330 -0.60 -11.93 -10.69
N ILE A 331 -0.38 -13.22 -10.84
CA ILE A 331 0.71 -13.96 -10.21
C ILE A 331 2.08 -13.47 -10.67
N THR A 332 2.19 -13.03 -11.91
CA THR A 332 3.46 -12.53 -12.49
C THR A 332 3.91 -11.21 -11.85
N TYR A 333 2.97 -10.33 -11.52
CA TYR A 333 3.27 -8.98 -11.01
C TYR A 333 3.13 -8.84 -9.50
N PHE A 334 2.19 -9.62 -8.91
CA PHE A 334 2.01 -9.70 -7.47
C PHE A 334 2.80 -10.91 -6.94
N ASP A 335 3.89 -10.65 -6.28
CA ASP A 335 4.78 -11.64 -5.69
C ASP A 335 4.58 -11.78 -4.17
N GLU A 336 3.48 -11.23 -3.68
CA GLU A 336 2.97 -11.33 -2.32
C GLU A 336 1.45 -11.54 -2.37
N PRO A 337 0.87 -12.46 -1.57
CA PRO A 337 -0.56 -12.70 -1.56
C PRO A 337 -1.36 -11.45 -1.19
N PHE A 338 -2.42 -11.17 -1.95
CA PHE A 338 -3.25 -9.99 -1.79
C PHE A 338 -4.70 -10.32 -2.16
N ALA A 339 -5.65 -10.13 -1.23
CA ALA A 339 -7.02 -10.59 -1.38
C ALA A 339 -8.06 -9.47 -1.63
N ASP A 340 -7.63 -8.27 -2.01
CA ASP A 340 -8.54 -7.22 -2.47
C ASP A 340 -8.67 -7.31 -4.01
N ASP A 341 -9.80 -7.85 -4.47
CA ASP A 341 -10.08 -8.07 -5.89
C ASP A 341 -10.26 -6.77 -6.70
N SER A 342 -10.43 -5.62 -6.05
CA SER A 342 -10.46 -4.30 -6.70
C SER A 342 -9.13 -3.93 -7.38
N LEU A 343 -8.04 -4.66 -7.09
CA LEU A 343 -6.78 -4.51 -7.81
C LEU A 343 -6.91 -4.80 -9.31
N ILE A 344 -7.83 -5.74 -9.70
CA ILE A 344 -8.00 -6.17 -11.08
C ILE A 344 -8.48 -5.00 -11.95
N PRO A 345 -9.64 -4.38 -11.68
CA PRO A 345 -10.08 -3.21 -12.44
C PRO A 345 -9.11 -2.01 -12.30
N SER A 346 -8.47 -1.83 -11.13
CA SER A 346 -7.46 -0.77 -10.97
C SER A 346 -6.27 -0.95 -11.91
N SER A 347 -5.80 -2.20 -12.07
CA SER A 347 -4.72 -2.54 -13.00
C SER A 347 -5.10 -2.30 -14.46
N LEU A 348 -6.34 -2.64 -14.83
CA LEU A 348 -6.82 -2.47 -16.20
C LEU A 348 -6.96 -0.99 -16.58
N VAL A 349 -7.54 -0.17 -15.70
CA VAL A 349 -7.64 1.28 -15.94
C VAL A 349 -6.26 1.92 -16.03
N ALA A 350 -5.31 1.50 -15.19
CA ALA A 350 -3.94 1.96 -15.27
C ALA A 350 -3.29 1.60 -16.62
N GLU A 351 -3.47 0.36 -17.10
CA GLU A 351 -2.96 -0.07 -18.41
C GLU A 351 -3.52 0.75 -19.57
N LYS A 352 -4.83 1.07 -19.54
CA LYS A 352 -5.46 1.91 -20.56
C LYS A 352 -4.97 3.36 -20.48
N ALA A 353 -4.87 3.92 -19.28
CA ALA A 353 -4.39 5.30 -19.08
C ALA A 353 -2.90 5.45 -19.43
N ARG A 354 -2.08 4.39 -19.27
CA ARG A 354 -0.64 4.41 -19.59
C ARG A 354 -0.34 4.69 -21.06
N GLN A 355 -1.30 4.48 -21.94
CA GLN A 355 -1.16 4.81 -23.35
C GLN A 355 -0.97 6.32 -23.58
N ASP A 356 -1.43 7.16 -22.67
CA ASP A 356 -1.41 8.62 -22.80
C ASP A 356 -0.51 9.29 -21.74
N VAL A 357 -0.47 8.75 -20.51
CA VAL A 357 0.22 9.39 -19.38
C VAL A 357 1.13 8.41 -18.64
N THR A 358 2.21 8.93 -18.10
CA THR A 358 3.17 8.14 -17.29
C THR A 358 2.93 8.35 -15.79
N VAL A 359 2.43 9.52 -15.41
CA VAL A 359 2.10 9.87 -14.03
C VAL A 359 0.59 10.08 -13.91
N ILE A 360 0.00 9.56 -12.84
CA ILE A 360 -1.42 9.76 -12.55
C ILE A 360 -1.65 10.12 -11.09
N LEU A 361 -2.56 11.06 -10.81
CA LEU A 361 -2.96 11.39 -9.45
C LEU A 361 -4.23 10.64 -9.08
N GLY A 362 -4.27 10.10 -7.85
CA GLY A 362 -5.41 9.36 -7.28
C GLY A 362 -5.91 9.96 -5.98
N GLY A 363 -7.12 9.57 -5.60
CA GLY A 363 -7.77 9.96 -4.35
C GLY A 363 -7.52 9.00 -3.18
N ASP A 364 -6.52 8.10 -3.28
CA ASP A 364 -6.23 7.10 -2.26
C ASP A 364 -5.85 7.74 -0.93
N GLY A 365 -6.25 7.11 0.18
CA GLY A 365 -6.01 7.59 1.55
C GLY A 365 -7.15 8.42 2.14
N GLY A 366 -8.14 8.82 1.34
CA GLY A 366 -9.27 9.62 1.83
C GLY A 366 -10.17 8.87 2.82
N ASP A 367 -10.39 7.59 2.58
CA ASP A 367 -11.18 6.73 3.49
C ASP A 367 -10.46 6.51 4.83
N GLU A 368 -9.15 6.29 4.78
CA GLU A 368 -8.30 5.96 5.93
C GLU A 368 -8.08 7.18 6.84
N LEU A 369 -7.77 8.33 6.24
CA LEU A 369 -7.42 9.54 6.98
C LEU A 369 -8.62 10.37 7.43
N PHE A 370 -9.78 10.26 6.73
CA PHE A 370 -10.97 11.08 6.95
C PHE A 370 -12.23 10.26 7.24
N TYR A 371 -12.06 9.06 7.78
CA TYR A 371 -13.14 8.17 8.24
C TYR A 371 -14.21 7.90 7.17
N GLY A 372 -13.79 7.41 6.01
CA GLY A 372 -14.66 7.15 4.88
C GLY A 372 -15.35 5.79 4.87
N TYR A 373 -15.06 4.92 5.84
CA TYR A 373 -15.68 3.60 5.95
C TYR A 373 -16.80 3.57 7.01
N PRO A 374 -17.92 2.88 6.77
CA PRO A 374 -18.99 2.71 7.76
C PRO A 374 -18.51 2.11 9.09
N LYS A 375 -17.42 1.34 9.06
CA LYS A 375 -16.82 0.75 10.26
C LYS A 375 -16.47 1.77 11.35
N TYR A 376 -16.15 3.02 11.01
CA TYR A 376 -15.85 4.07 11.98
C TYR A 376 -17.09 4.50 12.78
N GLU A 377 -18.27 4.55 12.13
CA GLU A 377 -19.54 4.84 12.83
C GLU A 377 -19.92 3.70 13.76
N TRP A 378 -19.86 2.46 13.29
CA TRP A 378 -20.21 1.31 14.12
C TRP A 378 -19.26 1.15 15.29
N THR A 379 -17.95 1.33 15.07
CA THR A 379 -16.95 1.18 16.13
C THR A 379 -17.20 2.22 17.22
N LYS A 380 -17.46 3.49 16.87
CA LYS A 380 -17.79 4.53 17.86
C LYS A 380 -19.06 4.17 18.66
N ALA A 381 -20.12 3.74 17.98
CA ALA A 381 -21.36 3.35 18.64
C ALA A 381 -21.17 2.16 19.60
N ARG A 382 -20.45 1.12 19.16
CA ARG A 382 -20.14 -0.06 19.98
C ARG A 382 -19.22 0.26 21.15
N LEU A 383 -18.16 1.02 20.94
CA LEU A 383 -17.27 1.45 22.02
C LEU A 383 -18.04 2.17 23.13
N HIS A 384 -18.99 3.05 22.78
CA HIS A 384 -19.81 3.74 23.75
C HIS A 384 -20.72 2.78 24.54
N GLN A 385 -21.36 1.81 23.88
CA GLN A 385 -22.12 0.76 24.51
C GLN A 385 -21.26 -0.10 25.45
N TYR A 386 -20.07 -0.48 25.01
CA TYR A 386 -19.16 -1.33 25.76
C TYR A 386 -18.58 -0.64 27.00
N GLN A 387 -18.28 0.64 26.92
CA GLN A 387 -17.81 1.42 28.06
C GLN A 387 -18.90 1.53 29.16
N LYS A 388 -20.17 1.76 28.79
CA LYS A 388 -21.26 1.87 29.74
C LYS A 388 -21.56 0.55 30.47
N SER A 389 -21.37 -0.59 29.85
CA SER A 389 -21.77 -1.90 30.39
C SER A 389 -20.60 -2.76 30.88
N TYR A 390 -19.38 -2.22 30.94
CA TYR A 390 -18.17 -2.95 31.29
C TYR A 390 -18.27 -3.79 32.56
N TRP A 391 -18.71 -3.20 33.69
CA TRP A 391 -18.83 -3.91 34.98
C TRP A 391 -19.89 -5.01 34.97
N LEU A 392 -21.00 -4.79 34.31
CA LEU A 392 -22.06 -5.79 34.15
C LEU A 392 -21.54 -6.98 33.31
N ARG A 393 -20.84 -6.74 32.25
CA ARG A 393 -20.28 -7.80 31.40
C ARG A 393 -19.20 -8.60 32.08
N LYS A 394 -18.34 -7.96 32.86
CA LYS A 394 -17.32 -8.65 33.67
C LYS A 394 -17.97 -9.62 34.67
N LEU A 395 -19.09 -9.27 35.24
CA LEU A 395 -19.88 -10.13 36.14
C LEU A 395 -20.49 -11.33 35.41
N PHE A 396 -20.91 -11.17 34.16
CA PHE A 396 -21.56 -12.21 33.35
C PHE A 396 -20.65 -12.93 32.37
N THR A 397 -19.33 -12.65 32.37
CA THR A 397 -18.33 -13.34 31.53
C THR A 397 -18.44 -14.88 31.57
N PRO A 398 -18.67 -15.54 32.73
CA PRO A 398 -18.82 -16.99 32.75
C PRO A 398 -20.05 -17.51 31.98
N TYR A 399 -21.13 -16.72 31.92
CA TYR A 399 -22.37 -17.09 31.21
C TYR A 399 -22.19 -16.98 29.67
N PHE A 400 -21.43 -16.00 29.21
CA PHE A 400 -21.21 -15.77 27.79
C PHE A 400 -20.14 -16.69 27.18
N LYS A 401 -19.30 -17.35 28.04
CA LYS A 401 -18.30 -18.34 27.63
C LYS A 401 -18.81 -19.50 26.79
N HIS A 402 -20.10 -19.74 26.77
CA HIS A 402 -20.71 -20.82 26.00
C HIS A 402 -21.30 -20.41 24.65
N LYS A 403 -21.36 -19.11 24.31
CA LYS A 403 -22.03 -18.62 23.08
C LYS A 403 -21.11 -18.25 21.92
N GLY A 404 -19.79 -18.25 22.09
CA GLY A 404 -18.76 -18.01 21.03
C GLY A 404 -18.83 -16.63 20.36
N GLY A 405 -17.78 -16.14 19.74
CA GLY A 405 -17.66 -14.91 18.94
C GLY A 405 -17.95 -13.59 19.67
N GLU A 406 -19.16 -13.39 20.19
CA GLU A 406 -19.49 -12.27 21.08
C GLU A 406 -18.68 -12.29 22.39
N GLU A 407 -18.14 -13.42 22.76
CA GLU A 407 -17.35 -13.62 23.96
C GLU A 407 -15.97 -12.97 23.85
N GLU A 408 -15.27 -13.12 22.74
CA GLU A 408 -13.97 -12.49 22.53
C GLU A 408 -14.11 -10.96 22.48
N VAL A 409 -15.16 -10.47 21.81
CA VAL A 409 -15.51 -9.04 21.81
C VAL A 409 -15.80 -8.53 23.22
N MET A 410 -16.44 -9.32 24.05
CA MET A 410 -16.77 -8.93 25.42
C MET A 410 -15.60 -9.06 26.41
N GLN A 411 -14.66 -9.99 26.17
CA GLN A 411 -13.44 -10.12 26.96
C GLN A 411 -12.40 -9.06 26.62
N SER A 412 -12.32 -8.67 25.34
CA SER A 412 -11.34 -7.72 24.83
C SER A 412 -11.56 -6.27 25.28
N THR A 413 -12.69 -5.97 25.89
CA THR A 413 -13.06 -4.60 26.30
C THR A 413 -12.27 -4.06 27.49
N GLN A 414 -11.24 -4.75 27.93
CA GLN A 414 -10.61 -4.33 29.17
C GLN A 414 -9.76 -3.08 29.06
N HIS A 415 -9.08 -2.79 27.97
CA HIS A 415 -8.29 -1.55 27.79
C HIS A 415 -7.65 -1.44 26.42
N ASP A 416 -7.88 -2.38 25.51
CA ASP A 416 -7.15 -2.43 24.25
C ASP A 416 -8.10 -2.49 23.05
N TYR A 417 -8.11 -1.42 22.28
CA TYR A 417 -8.93 -1.30 21.07
C TYR A 417 -8.45 -2.21 19.94
N ALA A 418 -7.20 -2.65 19.98
CA ALA A 418 -6.68 -3.65 19.08
C ALA A 418 -7.38 -5.01 19.26
N ASP A 419 -7.82 -5.34 20.48
CA ASP A 419 -8.60 -6.54 20.75
C ASP A 419 -10.05 -6.44 20.21
N VAL A 420 -10.65 -5.25 20.25
CA VAL A 420 -11.94 -5.01 19.58
C VAL A 420 -11.78 -5.18 18.07
N TYR A 421 -10.66 -4.74 17.52
CA TYR A 421 -10.33 -4.90 16.11
C TYR A 421 -10.11 -6.36 15.71
N ARG A 422 -9.37 -7.10 16.55
CA ARG A 422 -9.13 -8.53 16.36
C ARG A 422 -10.44 -9.31 16.34
N SER A 423 -11.38 -8.97 17.22
CA SER A 423 -12.68 -9.63 17.31
C SER A 423 -13.66 -9.20 16.21
N LEU A 424 -13.49 -8.02 15.63
CA LEU A 424 -14.28 -7.54 14.50
C LEU A 424 -13.73 -8.01 13.16
N GLY A 425 -12.53 -8.61 13.13
CA GLY A 425 -11.82 -9.20 12.01
C GLY A 425 -12.12 -8.52 10.67
N MET A 426 -11.39 -7.47 10.30
CA MET A 426 -11.83 -6.56 9.22
C MET A 426 -12.19 -7.25 7.91
N PHE A 427 -11.43 -8.26 7.58
CA PHE A 427 -11.63 -8.99 6.33
C PHE A 427 -12.73 -10.05 6.46
N CYS A 428 -12.82 -10.67 7.63
CA CYS A 428 -13.86 -11.66 7.95
C CYS A 428 -15.24 -11.03 8.15
N TYR A 429 -15.33 -9.79 8.64
CA TYR A 429 -16.60 -9.12 8.92
C TYR A 429 -17.35 -8.72 7.64
N ASP A 430 -16.63 -8.24 6.62
CA ASP A 430 -17.19 -7.96 5.30
C ASP A 430 -17.65 -9.25 4.58
N MET A 431 -17.20 -10.42 5.05
CA MET A 431 -17.50 -11.72 4.44
C MET A 431 -18.84 -12.34 4.89
N GLY A 432 -19.67 -11.60 5.62
CA GLY A 432 -21.06 -12.02 5.91
C GLY A 432 -21.16 -13.28 6.78
N GLY A 433 -20.22 -13.50 7.70
CA GLY A 433 -20.20 -14.68 8.54
C GLY A 433 -18.90 -14.90 9.28
N ALA A 434 -18.26 -13.83 9.75
CA ALA A 434 -17.01 -13.85 10.50
C ALA A 434 -16.98 -14.90 11.63
N GLU A 435 -18.07 -15.04 12.39
CA GLU A 435 -18.18 -16.07 13.41
C GLU A 435 -17.96 -17.50 12.91
N LYS A 436 -18.35 -17.79 11.67
CA LYS A 436 -18.20 -19.13 11.08
C LYS A 436 -16.81 -19.33 10.50
N PHE A 437 -16.20 -18.26 9.97
CA PHE A 437 -14.86 -18.34 9.38
C PHE A 437 -13.79 -18.49 10.47
N ASP A 438 -13.81 -17.69 11.53
CA ASP A 438 -12.90 -17.81 12.68
C ASP A 438 -12.92 -19.22 13.30
N ARG A 439 -14.10 -19.81 13.42
CA ARG A 439 -14.25 -21.15 14.00
C ARG A 439 -13.87 -22.28 13.05
N ILE A 440 -14.02 -22.06 11.75
CA ILE A 440 -13.69 -23.06 10.73
C ILE A 440 -12.20 -23.04 10.40
N THR A 441 -11.55 -21.87 10.46
CA THR A 441 -10.30 -21.65 9.74
C THR A 441 -9.05 -21.52 10.60
N LEU A 442 -9.10 -20.91 11.77
CA LEU A 442 -7.85 -20.46 12.39
C LEU A 442 -7.40 -21.25 13.62
N GLY A 443 -8.12 -22.25 14.05
CA GLY A 443 -7.75 -22.95 15.26
C GLY A 443 -7.56 -21.98 16.45
N LYS A 444 -6.91 -22.44 17.53
CA LYS A 444 -6.77 -21.65 18.79
C LYS A 444 -5.58 -20.69 18.83
N GLN A 445 -4.72 -20.64 17.81
CA GLN A 445 -3.51 -19.80 17.81
C GLN A 445 -3.69 -18.63 16.84
N GLN A 446 -3.85 -17.42 17.40
CA GLN A 446 -3.83 -16.18 16.64
C GLN A 446 -2.40 -15.58 16.64
N PRO A 447 -2.00 -14.87 15.55
CA PRO A 447 -0.72 -14.17 15.54
C PRO A 447 -0.62 -13.13 16.67
N ASP A 448 0.58 -12.93 17.22
CA ASP A 448 0.83 -11.86 18.19
C ASP A 448 0.83 -10.51 17.48
N MET A 449 -0.21 -9.72 17.72
CA MET A 449 -0.43 -8.39 17.14
C MET A 449 0.05 -7.25 18.04
N LYS A 450 0.78 -7.54 19.14
CA LYS A 450 1.18 -6.51 20.12
C LYS A 450 1.95 -5.34 19.52
N TYR A 451 2.70 -5.57 18.43
CA TYR A 451 3.44 -4.51 17.74
C TYR A 451 2.54 -3.44 17.11
N LEU A 452 1.24 -3.75 16.90
CA LEU A 452 0.25 -2.80 16.38
C LEU A 452 -0.42 -1.98 17.49
N HIS A 453 -0.17 -2.30 18.76
CA HIS A 453 -0.73 -1.57 19.89
C HIS A 453 -0.12 -0.17 19.96
N ASN A 454 -0.95 0.81 20.25
CA ASN A 454 -0.56 2.19 20.48
C ASN A 454 -1.07 2.72 21.83
N LYS A 455 -0.62 3.91 22.21
CA LYS A 455 -1.05 4.56 23.46
C LYS A 455 -2.36 5.33 23.33
N GLN A 456 -2.89 5.47 22.13
CA GLN A 456 -4.11 6.18 21.84
C GLN A 456 -5.34 5.38 22.33
N ARG A 457 -6.47 6.03 22.46
CA ARG A 457 -7.73 5.42 22.92
C ARG A 457 -8.90 5.79 22.00
N GLY A 458 -9.92 4.94 21.99
CA GLY A 458 -11.13 5.18 21.24
C GLY A 458 -10.96 5.05 19.74
N ILE A 459 -11.70 5.85 19.00
CA ILE A 459 -11.71 5.84 17.54
C ILE A 459 -10.35 6.19 16.93
N LEU A 460 -9.55 6.98 17.66
CA LEU A 460 -8.22 7.36 17.21
C LEU A 460 -7.27 6.16 17.18
N ALA A 461 -7.28 5.31 18.20
CA ALA A 461 -6.50 4.07 18.22
C ALA A 461 -6.90 3.13 17.08
N TYR A 462 -8.19 3.11 16.75
CA TYR A 462 -8.72 2.36 15.63
C TYR A 462 -8.17 2.87 14.28
N SER A 463 -8.18 4.19 14.09
CA SER A 463 -7.62 4.82 12.90
C SER A 463 -6.10 4.62 12.80
N ASP A 464 -5.36 4.65 13.92
CA ASP A 464 -3.92 4.36 13.93
C ASP A 464 -3.61 2.92 13.51
N TYR A 465 -4.43 1.98 13.98
CA TYR A 465 -4.34 0.60 13.52
C TYR A 465 -4.57 0.48 12.01
N ASP A 466 -5.60 1.15 11.46
CA ASP A 466 -5.85 1.21 10.02
C ASP A 466 -4.65 1.78 9.25
N MET A 467 -4.04 2.84 9.76
CA MET A 467 -2.85 3.42 9.13
C MET A 467 -1.64 2.48 9.14
N LYS A 468 -1.49 1.65 10.17
CA LYS A 468 -0.38 0.69 10.26
C LYS A 468 -0.62 -0.61 9.48
N THR A 469 -1.87 -0.94 9.15
CA THR A 469 -2.23 -2.19 8.47
C THR A 469 -2.93 -1.95 7.15
N PHE A 470 -4.11 -1.35 7.17
CA PHE A 470 -4.95 -1.19 5.99
C PHE A 470 -4.36 -0.20 4.97
N MET A 471 -3.66 0.85 5.43
CA MET A 471 -2.92 1.75 4.55
C MET A 471 -1.83 1.00 3.77
N ASN A 472 -1.19 -0.02 4.39
CA ASN A 472 -0.24 -0.88 3.67
C ASN A 472 -0.93 -1.65 2.55
N ALA A 473 -2.19 -2.12 2.75
CA ALA A 473 -2.97 -2.76 1.70
C ALA A 473 -3.24 -1.79 0.54
N VAL A 474 -3.69 -0.57 0.86
CA VAL A 474 -3.95 0.46 -0.16
C VAL A 474 -2.69 0.77 -0.95
N ASN A 475 -1.55 0.99 -0.27
CA ASN A 475 -0.27 1.27 -0.92
C ASN A 475 0.20 0.11 -1.79
N GLN A 476 0.09 -1.13 -1.30
CA GLN A 476 0.47 -2.32 -2.06
C GLN A 476 -0.39 -2.49 -3.31
N LYS A 477 -1.72 -2.35 -3.19
CA LYS A 477 -2.65 -2.38 -4.31
C LYS A 477 -2.25 -1.35 -5.37
N VAL A 478 -2.14 -0.10 -4.95
CA VAL A 478 -1.87 1.02 -5.84
C VAL A 478 -0.53 0.87 -6.54
N ASP A 479 0.54 0.58 -5.79
CA ASP A 479 1.88 0.40 -6.38
C ASP A 479 1.90 -0.77 -7.38
N ARG A 480 1.37 -1.94 -7.00
CA ARG A 480 1.41 -3.13 -7.86
C ARG A 480 0.53 -2.98 -9.10
N ALA A 481 -0.71 -2.47 -8.93
CA ALA A 481 -1.66 -2.30 -10.03
C ALA A 481 -1.15 -1.34 -11.10
N THR A 482 -0.52 -0.23 -10.70
CA THR A 482 -0.04 0.77 -11.65
C THR A 482 1.35 0.45 -12.19
N MET A 483 2.24 -0.09 -11.35
CA MET A 483 3.58 -0.47 -11.81
C MET A 483 3.60 -1.67 -12.75
N ARG A 484 2.56 -2.52 -12.73
CA ARG A 484 2.39 -3.58 -13.73
C ARG A 484 2.52 -3.03 -15.17
N CYS A 485 2.07 -1.82 -15.42
CA CYS A 485 2.14 -1.17 -16.72
C CYS A 485 3.11 0.03 -16.76
N SER A 486 4.08 0.11 -15.83
CA SER A 486 5.06 1.20 -15.78
C SER A 486 4.40 2.59 -15.64
N MET A 487 3.39 2.72 -14.79
CA MET A 487 2.72 3.98 -14.47
C MET A 487 3.00 4.38 -13.02
N GLU A 488 3.28 5.65 -12.78
CA GLU A 488 3.44 6.18 -11.43
C GLU A 488 2.12 6.79 -10.92
N LEU A 489 1.58 6.23 -9.83
CA LEU A 489 0.48 6.86 -9.12
C LEU A 489 0.99 7.70 -7.95
N ARG A 490 0.46 8.92 -7.84
CA ARG A 490 0.69 9.89 -6.76
C ARG A 490 -0.59 10.16 -6.01
N SER A 491 -0.57 10.05 -4.67
CA SER A 491 -1.74 10.23 -3.81
C SER A 491 -1.57 11.50 -2.95
N PRO A 492 -2.13 12.65 -3.35
CA PRO A 492 -2.00 13.90 -2.59
C PRO A 492 -2.61 13.83 -1.19
N ILE A 493 -3.70 13.11 -1.00
CA ILE A 493 -4.33 12.93 0.32
C ILE A 493 -3.37 12.25 1.29
N MET A 494 -2.52 11.36 0.79
CA MET A 494 -1.45 10.71 1.57
C MET A 494 -0.19 11.59 1.73
N ASP A 495 -0.29 12.91 1.65
CA ASP A 495 0.80 13.78 2.14
C ASP A 495 0.92 13.63 3.65
N TYR A 496 2.15 13.47 4.17
CA TYR A 496 2.33 13.23 5.61
C TYR A 496 1.78 14.39 6.46
N ARG A 497 1.79 15.63 5.97
CA ARG A 497 1.24 16.80 6.65
C ARG A 497 -0.29 16.71 6.74
N VAL A 498 -0.94 16.21 5.69
CA VAL A 498 -2.39 15.91 5.71
C VAL A 498 -2.68 14.81 6.72
N ALA A 499 -1.87 13.73 6.72
CA ALA A 499 -2.00 12.63 7.67
C ALA A 499 -1.83 13.12 9.12
N GLU A 500 -0.79 13.88 9.42
CA GLU A 500 -0.55 14.46 10.75
C GLU A 500 -1.68 15.38 11.19
N TYR A 501 -2.12 16.28 10.32
CA TYR A 501 -3.19 17.23 10.68
C TYR A 501 -4.54 16.52 10.87
N SER A 502 -4.85 15.50 10.08
CA SER A 502 -6.08 14.70 10.23
C SER A 502 -6.22 14.09 11.63
N ARG A 503 -5.10 13.79 12.32
CA ARG A 503 -5.07 13.24 13.68
C ARG A 503 -5.51 14.22 14.77
N LEU A 504 -5.46 15.52 14.47
CA LEU A 504 -5.88 16.59 15.37
C LEU A 504 -7.37 16.95 15.23
N LEU A 505 -8.03 16.41 14.20
CA LEU A 505 -9.43 16.77 13.91
C LEU A 505 -10.40 16.03 14.86
N PRO A 506 -11.38 16.74 15.45
CA PRO A 506 -12.48 16.11 16.16
C PRO A 506 -13.27 15.15 15.27
N TYR A 507 -13.79 14.08 15.85
CA TYR A 507 -14.60 13.10 15.12
C TYR A 507 -15.76 13.75 14.35
N GLU A 508 -16.42 14.74 14.95
CA GLU A 508 -17.55 15.46 14.39
C GLU A 508 -17.20 16.29 13.15
N TYR A 509 -15.91 16.56 12.91
CA TYR A 509 -15.40 17.20 11.68
C TYR A 509 -15.22 16.18 10.56
N MET A 510 -15.07 14.92 10.89
CA MET A 510 -14.92 13.80 9.96
C MET A 510 -16.29 13.17 9.60
N ILE A 511 -17.18 13.02 10.58
CA ILE A 511 -18.49 12.37 10.44
C ILE A 511 -19.55 13.19 11.16
N ASN A 512 -20.67 13.46 10.48
CA ASN A 512 -21.86 14.04 11.10
C ASN A 512 -23.15 13.42 10.54
N GLY A 513 -24.27 13.65 11.22
CA GLY A 513 -25.58 13.09 10.84
C GLY A 513 -26.16 13.62 9.52
N GLU A 514 -25.69 14.76 9.04
CA GLU A 514 -26.18 15.40 7.82
C GLU A 514 -25.42 14.95 6.56
N LEU A 515 -24.07 15.03 6.60
CA LEU A 515 -23.21 14.71 5.47
C LEU A 515 -22.64 13.29 5.53
N GLY A 516 -22.83 12.59 6.67
CA GLY A 516 -22.26 11.27 6.92
C GLY A 516 -20.72 11.29 6.97
N LEU A 517 -20.10 10.30 6.35
CA LEU A 517 -18.64 10.09 6.30
C LEU A 517 -17.92 11.17 5.50
N LYS A 518 -16.64 11.44 5.81
CA LYS A 518 -15.77 12.40 5.10
C LYS A 518 -16.31 13.82 5.06
N ARG A 519 -17.00 14.27 6.09
CA ARG A 519 -17.65 15.58 6.13
C ARG A 519 -16.76 16.70 5.61
N ILE A 520 -15.56 16.85 6.18
CA ILE A 520 -14.68 17.97 5.84
C ILE A 520 -14.19 17.93 4.38
N LEU A 521 -13.94 16.75 3.81
CA LEU A 521 -13.58 16.61 2.39
C LEU A 521 -14.76 16.94 1.47
N LYS A 522 -15.97 16.53 1.85
CA LYS A 522 -17.20 16.88 1.12
C LYS A 522 -17.42 18.39 1.08
N ASP A 523 -17.30 19.06 2.24
CA ASP A 523 -17.50 20.51 2.31
C ASP A 523 -16.45 21.31 1.51
N ILE A 524 -15.22 20.79 1.39
CA ILE A 524 -14.21 21.39 0.49
C ILE A 524 -14.57 21.13 -0.97
N LEU A 525 -15.00 19.91 -1.31
CA LEU A 525 -15.34 19.55 -2.69
C LEU A 525 -16.57 20.30 -3.20
N TYR A 526 -17.60 20.51 -2.36
CA TYR A 526 -18.82 21.24 -2.73
C TYR A 526 -18.60 22.73 -3.06
N GLU A 527 -17.45 23.28 -2.72
CA GLU A 527 -17.04 24.61 -3.19
C GLU A 527 -16.65 24.61 -4.68
N MET A 528 -16.39 23.44 -5.28
CA MET A 528 -15.85 23.30 -6.64
C MET A 528 -16.74 22.47 -7.58
N VAL A 529 -17.54 21.57 -7.03
CA VAL A 529 -18.40 20.63 -7.76
C VAL A 529 -19.80 20.69 -7.18
N PRO A 530 -20.87 20.78 -7.98
CA PRO A 530 -22.26 20.75 -7.49
C PRO A 530 -22.55 19.51 -6.66
N ARG A 531 -23.20 19.72 -5.52
CA ARG A 531 -23.49 18.66 -4.54
C ARG A 531 -24.33 17.52 -5.14
N GLU A 532 -25.24 17.85 -6.03
CA GLU A 532 -26.17 16.92 -6.68
C GLU A 532 -25.46 15.82 -7.49
N LEU A 533 -24.25 16.09 -7.97
CA LEU A 533 -23.44 15.13 -8.71
C LEU A 533 -22.73 14.11 -7.80
N LEU A 534 -22.69 14.38 -6.49
CA LEU A 534 -21.86 13.65 -5.51
C LEU A 534 -22.68 12.94 -4.44
N ASP A 535 -23.92 13.41 -4.16
CA ASP A 535 -24.81 12.85 -3.14
C ASP A 535 -25.47 11.54 -3.64
N ARG A 536 -24.73 10.44 -3.51
CA ARG A 536 -25.20 9.10 -3.87
C ARG A 536 -24.62 8.04 -2.93
N PRO A 537 -25.25 6.88 -2.78
CA PRO A 537 -24.66 5.76 -2.08
C PRO A 537 -23.34 5.35 -2.75
N LYS A 538 -22.28 5.22 -1.96
CA LYS A 538 -20.98 4.72 -2.44
C LYS A 538 -21.13 3.26 -2.86
N ARG A 539 -20.73 2.93 -4.08
CA ARG A 539 -20.45 1.56 -4.51
C ARG A 539 -18.94 1.38 -4.62
N GLY A 540 -18.46 0.19 -4.33
CA GLY A 540 -17.03 -0.14 -4.47
C GLY A 540 -16.69 -0.51 -5.91
N PHE A 541 -15.42 -0.40 -6.25
CA PHE A 541 -14.86 -0.88 -7.50
C PHE A 541 -14.69 -2.41 -7.44
N VAL A 542 -15.80 -3.15 -7.53
CA VAL A 542 -15.85 -4.60 -7.26
C VAL A 542 -16.03 -5.35 -8.59
N PRO A 543 -15.08 -6.22 -8.97
CA PRO A 543 -15.24 -7.09 -10.13
C PRO A 543 -16.28 -8.20 -9.85
N PRO A 544 -16.84 -8.84 -10.88
CA PRO A 544 -17.84 -9.89 -10.73
C PRO A 544 -17.21 -11.25 -10.32
N THR A 545 -16.34 -11.26 -9.33
CA THR A 545 -15.59 -12.44 -8.86
C THR A 545 -16.52 -13.59 -8.45
N LYS A 546 -17.71 -13.28 -7.92
CA LYS A 546 -18.73 -14.27 -7.57
C LYS A 546 -19.23 -15.02 -8.81
N ASP A 547 -19.47 -14.29 -9.89
CA ASP A 547 -19.98 -14.85 -11.14
C ASP A 547 -18.90 -15.65 -11.86
N TRP A 548 -17.65 -15.17 -11.84
CA TRP A 548 -16.52 -15.92 -12.40
C TRP A 548 -16.32 -17.27 -11.73
N PHE A 549 -16.27 -17.31 -10.40
CA PHE A 549 -16.09 -18.57 -9.66
C PHE A 549 -17.29 -19.54 -9.76
N ARG A 550 -18.45 -19.05 -10.12
CA ARG A 550 -19.62 -19.89 -10.42
C ARG A 550 -19.73 -20.31 -11.89
N GLY A 551 -19.08 -19.57 -12.79
CA GLY A 551 -19.11 -19.71 -14.23
C GLY A 551 -17.77 -20.17 -14.81
N GLU A 552 -17.08 -19.25 -15.46
CA GLU A 552 -15.88 -19.50 -16.28
C GLU A 552 -14.71 -20.08 -15.47
N MET A 553 -14.49 -19.61 -14.25
CA MET A 553 -13.43 -20.08 -13.36
C MET A 553 -13.86 -21.23 -12.43
N LYS A 554 -15.02 -21.82 -12.64
CA LYS A 554 -15.52 -22.87 -11.75
C LYS A 554 -14.56 -24.05 -11.65
N GLN A 555 -14.09 -24.56 -12.77
CA GLN A 555 -13.17 -25.70 -12.80
C GLN A 555 -11.82 -25.33 -12.20
N ASP A 556 -11.31 -24.17 -12.53
CA ASP A 556 -10.04 -23.68 -11.99
C ASP A 556 -10.10 -23.46 -10.46
N LEU A 557 -11.24 -22.98 -9.95
CA LEU A 557 -11.48 -22.90 -8.50
C LEU A 557 -11.46 -24.29 -7.84
N PHE A 558 -12.05 -25.32 -8.49
CA PHE A 558 -12.03 -26.68 -7.97
C PHE A 558 -10.63 -27.28 -7.95
N ASP A 559 -9.86 -27.07 -9.01
CA ASP A 559 -8.51 -27.61 -9.17
C ASP A 559 -7.53 -26.92 -8.21
N THR A 560 -7.61 -25.59 -8.09
CA THR A 560 -6.74 -24.80 -7.24
C THR A 560 -7.09 -24.97 -5.75
N VAL A 561 -8.36 -24.82 -5.38
CA VAL A 561 -8.83 -24.94 -3.98
C VAL A 561 -9.24 -26.40 -3.73
N SER A 562 -8.33 -27.34 -3.99
CA SER A 562 -8.49 -28.77 -3.76
C SER A 562 -8.17 -29.17 -2.31
N HIS A 563 -8.60 -30.35 -1.88
CA HIS A 563 -8.30 -30.87 -0.54
C HIS A 563 -6.78 -30.95 -0.29
N ASP A 564 -6.02 -31.44 -1.26
CA ASP A 564 -4.57 -31.60 -1.15
C ASP A 564 -3.86 -30.24 -1.06
N ASN A 565 -4.25 -29.27 -1.89
CA ASN A 565 -3.69 -27.93 -1.84
C ASN A 565 -4.01 -27.21 -0.51
N LEU A 566 -5.24 -27.32 -0.01
CA LEU A 566 -5.63 -26.78 1.28
C LEU A 566 -4.79 -27.39 2.41
N THR A 567 -4.70 -28.72 2.47
CA THR A 567 -3.96 -29.43 3.51
C THR A 567 -2.46 -29.08 3.51
N ASN A 568 -1.86 -29.00 2.31
CA ASN A 568 -0.42 -28.78 2.19
C ASN A 568 -0.01 -27.30 2.31
N LEU A 569 -0.81 -26.39 1.75
CA LEU A 569 -0.44 -24.97 1.62
C LEU A 569 -1.14 -24.06 2.65
N LEU A 570 -2.31 -24.46 3.13
CA LEU A 570 -3.12 -23.73 4.10
C LEU A 570 -3.53 -24.61 5.29
N PRO A 571 -2.57 -25.19 6.02
CA PRO A 571 -2.85 -26.16 7.09
C PRO A 571 -3.64 -25.57 8.28
N GLU A 572 -3.82 -24.24 8.34
CA GLU A 572 -4.68 -23.57 9.32
C GLU A 572 -6.16 -23.77 9.03
N LEU A 573 -6.52 -24.14 7.79
CA LEU A 573 -7.90 -24.37 7.36
C LEU A 573 -8.29 -25.84 7.58
N ASP A 574 -9.52 -26.04 8.04
CA ASP A 574 -10.16 -27.35 7.99
C ASP A 574 -10.58 -27.65 6.54
N ALA A 575 -9.78 -28.45 5.84
CA ALA A 575 -9.95 -28.68 4.40
C ALA A 575 -11.33 -29.25 4.05
N ASP A 576 -11.86 -30.21 4.84
CA ASP A 576 -13.17 -30.82 4.58
C ASP A 576 -14.29 -29.78 4.69
N LYS A 577 -14.26 -28.94 5.74
CA LYS A 577 -15.27 -27.89 5.92
C LYS A 577 -15.15 -26.79 4.87
N PHE A 578 -13.93 -26.44 4.47
CA PHE A 578 -13.70 -25.42 3.44
C PHE A 578 -14.20 -25.90 2.07
N ILE A 579 -13.96 -27.14 1.72
CA ILE A 579 -14.48 -27.78 0.50
C ILE A 579 -16.00 -27.81 0.51
N ALA A 580 -16.61 -28.26 1.61
CA ALA A 580 -18.07 -28.24 1.73
C ALA A 580 -18.65 -26.82 1.56
N LEU A 581 -17.95 -25.80 2.07
CA LEU A 581 -18.33 -24.39 1.91
C LEU A 581 -18.20 -23.94 0.44
N ARG A 582 -17.09 -24.29 -0.26
CA ARG A 582 -16.85 -24.03 -1.68
C ARG A 582 -17.95 -24.63 -2.54
N ASP A 583 -18.26 -25.90 -2.32
CA ASP A 583 -19.27 -26.63 -3.08
C ASP A 583 -20.67 -26.04 -2.88
N ALA A 584 -21.00 -25.66 -1.65
CA ALA A 584 -22.25 -24.95 -1.35
C ALA A 584 -22.34 -23.58 -2.06
N PHE A 585 -21.23 -22.82 -2.09
CA PHE A 585 -21.14 -21.55 -2.80
C PHE A 585 -21.36 -21.73 -4.31
N VAL A 586 -20.66 -22.68 -4.93
CA VAL A 586 -20.79 -22.94 -6.37
C VAL A 586 -22.21 -23.42 -6.73
N ASN A 587 -22.87 -24.16 -5.83
CA ASN A 587 -24.26 -24.61 -5.99
C ASN A 587 -25.31 -23.52 -5.64
N GLY A 588 -24.90 -22.24 -5.52
CA GLY A 588 -25.81 -21.10 -5.44
C GLY A 588 -26.07 -20.56 -4.03
N LYS A 589 -25.51 -21.17 -2.96
CA LYS A 589 -25.65 -20.62 -1.61
C LYS A 589 -25.02 -19.24 -1.53
N ASP A 590 -25.68 -18.31 -0.85
CA ASP A 590 -25.17 -16.94 -0.68
C ASP A 590 -24.01 -16.93 0.34
N ILE A 591 -22.81 -17.04 -0.18
CA ILE A 591 -21.53 -17.02 0.54
C ILE A 591 -20.64 -16.01 -0.18
N SER A 592 -19.84 -15.25 0.55
CA SER A 592 -18.91 -14.28 -0.05
C SER A 592 -17.84 -14.98 -0.90
N SER A 593 -17.66 -14.52 -2.13
CA SER A 593 -16.59 -15.01 -3.04
C SER A 593 -15.19 -14.68 -2.52
N ARG A 594 -15.04 -13.66 -1.66
CA ARG A 594 -13.74 -13.24 -1.09
C ARG A 594 -13.03 -14.34 -0.31
N ILE A 595 -13.80 -15.21 0.37
CA ILE A 595 -13.23 -16.38 1.09
C ILE A 595 -12.42 -17.26 0.13
N PHE A 596 -13.04 -17.57 -1.01
CA PHE A 596 -12.42 -18.43 -2.02
C PHE A 596 -11.33 -17.69 -2.79
N PHE A 597 -11.51 -16.40 -3.05
CA PHE A 597 -10.48 -15.56 -3.66
C PHE A 597 -9.22 -15.48 -2.78
N THR A 598 -9.38 -15.36 -1.46
CA THR A 598 -8.26 -15.39 -0.51
C THR A 598 -7.48 -16.70 -0.56
N ALA A 599 -8.15 -17.84 -0.50
CA ALA A 599 -7.48 -19.13 -0.59
C ALA A 599 -6.86 -19.34 -1.98
N TYR A 600 -7.61 -19.02 -3.02
CA TYR A 600 -7.19 -19.17 -4.42
C TYR A 600 -5.91 -18.39 -4.72
N THR A 601 -5.87 -17.09 -4.41
CA THR A 601 -4.71 -16.25 -4.71
C THR A 601 -3.47 -16.67 -3.91
N TYR A 602 -3.64 -17.16 -2.67
CA TYR A 602 -2.53 -17.69 -1.89
C TYR A 602 -1.94 -18.96 -2.52
N ILE A 603 -2.79 -19.90 -2.88
CA ILE A 603 -2.39 -21.18 -3.48
C ILE A 603 -1.69 -20.91 -4.82
N CYS A 604 -2.28 -20.09 -5.67
CA CYS A 604 -1.69 -19.74 -6.97
C CYS A 604 -0.29 -19.16 -6.83
N LEU A 605 -0.07 -18.20 -5.91
CA LEU A 605 1.24 -17.58 -5.72
C LEU A 605 2.31 -18.54 -5.21
N LEU A 606 1.96 -19.52 -4.39
CA LEU A 606 2.91 -20.52 -3.91
C LEU A 606 3.17 -21.61 -4.94
N TYR A 607 2.13 -22.04 -5.68
CA TYR A 607 2.24 -23.10 -6.68
C TYR A 607 3.03 -22.67 -7.91
N THR A 608 2.84 -21.43 -8.37
CA THR A 608 3.52 -20.86 -9.55
C THR A 608 4.87 -20.20 -9.23
N SER A 609 5.19 -20.05 -7.94
CA SER A 609 6.55 -19.62 -7.57
C SER A 609 7.52 -20.76 -7.88
N PRO A 610 8.42 -20.63 -8.89
CA PRO A 610 9.32 -21.70 -9.28
C PRO A 610 10.09 -22.23 -8.05
N SER A 611 10.15 -23.55 -7.93
CA SER A 611 10.94 -24.17 -6.87
C SER A 611 12.44 -23.97 -7.13
N PRO A 612 13.32 -24.07 -6.11
CA PRO A 612 14.77 -24.04 -6.34
C PRO A 612 15.25 -25.10 -7.36
N ARG A 613 14.44 -26.15 -7.61
CA ARG A 613 14.74 -27.18 -8.62
C ARG A 613 14.51 -26.70 -10.05
N ASP A 614 13.63 -25.73 -10.27
CA ASP A 614 13.31 -25.18 -11.58
C ASP A 614 14.41 -24.23 -12.09
N TYR A 615 15.35 -23.84 -11.24
CA TYR A 615 16.52 -23.00 -11.53
C TYR A 615 17.82 -23.80 -11.70
N ALA A 616 17.77 -25.12 -11.53
CA ALA A 616 18.95 -26.00 -11.63
C ALA A 616 19.07 -26.70 -13.00
N ALA A 617 18.28 -26.29 -14.00
CA ALA A 617 18.30 -26.83 -15.36
C ALA A 617 19.00 -25.88 -16.34
#